data_0c8c79fc77a7c1085d40368afd00eb89
#
_entry.id   0c8c79fc77a7c1085d40368afd00eb89
#
_cell.length_a   1.000
_cell.length_b   1.000
_cell.length_c   1.000
_cell.angle_alpha   90.00
_cell.angle_beta   90.00
_cell.angle_gamma   90.00
#
_symmetry.space_group_name_H-M   'P 1'
#
loop_
_entity.id
_entity.type
_entity.pdbx_description
1 polymer ?
#
loop_
_entity_poly.entity_id
_entity_poly.type
_entity_poly.pdbx_seq_one_letter_code
_entity_poly.pdbx_strand_id
1 'polypeptide(L)'
;SSAVHKLATHWRSDASLGEVGLMNPSESAITTGKIAYSVNTFSKLGQKEFKGVLNYHTNHFGWQNVDMNVSGGIGDRWLYTASVYQNFDPGSFAPKFENFSDRTQLYHAGLTRLFNNNRGKFSVIYKFSKSNALGSMINAAPFIYVGDGSVKEIPGFKLGTSSYAPEGGRFQYMDVTDGKMKSGRFGDFTGNKAHEVAMLFDYTFRNNLNWTLNAKFMNAPEANYVDFGGSNISEATATDGLFLDDSKEAYTGLVEGRRTWLHFGKVKNALLTSELKKKVGNHDMRLGLNEWYYHLDYHSSSFQWIGTVTEYPQILNRREADGSTNKFRGFNELSPEYTKGYE
;
A
#
# COMPACT_ATOMS: atom_id res chain seq x y z
N SER A 1 4.92 3.74 14.22
CA SER A 1 5.14 4.86 13.31
C SER A 1 5.44 4.42 11.87
N SER A 2 6.25 3.37 11.60
CA SER A 2 6.48 2.90 10.23
C SER A 2 5.22 2.28 9.57
N ALA A 3 4.29 1.77 10.34
CA ALA A 3 3.05 1.20 9.88
C ALA A 3 2.12 2.24 9.22
N VAL A 4 2.09 3.46 9.74
CA VAL A 4 1.25 4.55 9.24
C VAL A 4 1.63 4.93 7.80
N HIS A 5 2.91 4.89 7.46
CA HIS A 5 3.38 5.21 6.11
C HIS A 5 2.98 4.17 5.06
N LYS A 6 2.72 2.94 5.45
CA LYS A 6 2.26 1.88 4.55
C LYS A 6 0.78 2.01 4.19
N LEU A 7 -0.01 2.67 5.03
CA LEU A 7 -1.47 2.79 4.86
C LEU A 7 -1.87 3.79 3.77
N ALA A 8 -1.01 4.72 3.41
CA ALA A 8 -1.46 5.87 2.64
C ALA A 8 -1.50 5.66 1.13
N THR A 9 -0.54 4.97 0.53
CA THR A 9 -0.51 4.80 -0.94
C THR A 9 0.52 3.76 -1.36
N HIS A 10 0.14 2.88 -2.27
CA HIS A 10 1.12 2.22 -3.11
C HIS A 10 1.52 3.20 -4.23
N TRP A 11 2.71 3.81 -4.09
CA TRP A 11 3.27 4.58 -5.18
C TRP A 11 3.64 3.64 -6.33
N ARG A 12 3.15 3.96 -7.50
CA ARG A 12 3.48 3.24 -8.74
C ARG A 12 3.96 4.26 -9.76
N SER A 13 5.02 3.94 -10.47
CA SER A 13 5.40 4.66 -11.67
C SER A 13 4.51 4.19 -12.80
N ASP A 14 3.72 5.10 -13.35
CA ASP A 14 2.77 4.83 -14.43
C ASP A 14 2.79 5.94 -15.47
N ALA A 15 2.13 5.71 -16.60
CA ALA A 15 2.10 6.64 -17.73
C ALA A 15 1.39 7.97 -17.43
N SER A 16 0.74 8.12 -16.26
CA SER A 16 0.16 9.39 -15.80
C SER A 16 1.20 10.36 -15.25
N LEU A 17 2.42 9.91 -14.99
CA LEU A 17 3.51 10.76 -14.53
C LEU A 17 4.15 11.49 -15.70
N GLY A 18 4.27 12.81 -15.57
CA GLY A 18 4.93 13.65 -16.55
C GLY A 18 6.43 13.74 -16.32
N GLU A 19 6.81 13.96 -15.08
CA GLU A 19 8.19 14.17 -14.67
C GLU A 19 8.40 13.67 -13.24
N VAL A 20 9.59 13.17 -12.99
CA VAL A 20 10.06 12.78 -11.64
C VAL A 20 11.33 13.58 -11.39
N GLY A 21 11.32 14.41 -10.36
CA GLY A 21 12.45 15.25 -9.98
C GLY A 21 12.95 14.96 -8.58
N LEU A 22 14.25 15.20 -8.36
CA LEU A 22 14.85 15.22 -7.04
C LEU A 22 14.93 16.67 -6.55
N MET A 23 14.31 16.96 -5.42
CA MET A 23 14.38 18.26 -4.76
C MET A 23 15.53 18.25 -3.76
N ASN A 24 16.34 19.30 -3.80
CA ASN A 24 17.39 19.50 -2.81
C ASN A 24 16.83 19.91 -1.43
N PRO A 25 17.62 19.86 -0.33
CA PRO A 25 17.13 20.17 1.01
C PRO A 25 16.53 21.56 1.17
N SER A 26 17.10 22.59 0.52
CA SER A 26 16.57 23.96 0.59
C SER A 26 15.20 24.07 -0.08
N GLU A 27 15.03 23.44 -1.22
CA GLU A 27 13.80 23.41 -1.97
C GLU A 27 12.72 22.59 -1.25
N SER A 28 13.12 21.45 -0.70
CA SER A 28 12.26 20.60 0.12
C SER A 28 11.81 21.35 1.39
N ALA A 29 12.68 22.09 2.06
CA ALA A 29 12.33 22.88 3.24
C ALA A 29 11.24 23.93 2.95
N ILE A 30 11.32 24.60 1.80
CA ILE A 30 10.32 25.60 1.39
C ILE A 30 9.00 24.94 0.98
N THR A 31 9.07 23.79 0.31
CA THR A 31 7.90 23.16 -0.31
C THR A 31 7.16 22.21 0.62
N THR A 32 7.88 21.53 1.51
CA THR A 32 7.33 20.47 2.39
C THR A 32 7.54 20.75 3.88
N GLY A 33 8.27 21.81 4.24
CA GLY A 33 8.67 22.10 5.62
C GLY A 33 9.73 21.12 6.18
N LYS A 34 10.31 20.24 5.36
CA LYS A 34 11.28 19.22 5.80
C LYS A 34 12.63 19.43 5.14
N ILE A 35 13.69 19.46 5.96
CA ILE A 35 15.07 19.59 5.48
C ILE A 35 15.60 18.20 5.11
N ALA A 36 15.31 17.76 3.90
CA ALA A 36 15.75 16.49 3.33
C ALA A 36 15.73 16.53 1.81
N TYR A 37 16.44 15.59 1.18
CA TYR A 37 16.16 15.30 -0.22
C TYR A 37 14.78 14.66 -0.35
N SER A 38 14.00 15.10 -1.31
CA SER A 38 12.69 14.52 -1.60
C SER A 38 12.50 14.26 -3.08
N VAL A 39 11.81 13.19 -3.40
CA VAL A 39 11.39 12.90 -4.77
C VAL A 39 10.05 13.57 -5.02
N ASN A 40 10.00 14.44 -5.99
CA ASN A 40 8.77 15.08 -6.45
C ASN A 40 8.29 14.44 -7.74
N THR A 41 7.00 14.19 -7.84
CA THR A 41 6.38 13.63 -9.04
C THR A 41 5.31 14.58 -9.54
N PHE A 42 5.36 14.89 -10.81
CA PHE A 42 4.39 15.74 -11.47
C PHE A 42 3.44 14.88 -12.31
N SER A 43 2.15 15.08 -12.13
CA SER A 43 1.16 14.45 -13.01
C SER A 43 1.24 15.06 -14.41
N LYS A 44 1.06 14.24 -15.44
CA LYS A 44 0.86 14.74 -16.80
C LYS A 44 -0.36 15.64 -16.83
N LEU A 45 -0.17 16.83 -17.32
CA LEU A 45 -1.24 17.72 -17.72
C LEU A 45 -1.52 17.47 -19.21
N GLY A 46 -2.68 17.85 -19.68
CA GLY A 46 -2.99 17.78 -21.11
C GLY A 46 -2.04 18.66 -21.95
N GLN A 47 -1.99 18.39 -23.23
CA GLN A 47 -1.23 19.15 -24.24
C GLN A 47 -2.10 19.41 -25.47
N LYS A 48 -1.68 20.35 -26.36
CA LYS A 48 -2.50 20.72 -27.53
C LYS A 48 -2.63 19.59 -28.55
N GLU A 49 -1.54 18.93 -28.84
CA GLU A 49 -1.50 17.80 -29.75
C GLU A 49 -1.97 16.51 -29.06
N PHE A 50 -2.68 15.68 -29.79
CA PHE A 50 -3.03 14.35 -29.31
C PHE A 50 -1.77 13.52 -29.15
N LYS A 51 -1.59 12.93 -27.97
CA LYS A 51 -0.58 11.91 -27.69
C LYS A 51 -1.18 10.76 -26.88
N GLY A 52 -0.77 9.56 -27.23
CA GLY A 52 -1.11 8.35 -26.51
C GLY A 52 0.12 7.50 -26.25
N VAL A 53 0.11 6.83 -25.12
CA VAL A 53 1.10 5.80 -24.75
C VAL A 53 0.32 4.61 -24.25
N LEU A 54 0.69 3.43 -24.70
CA LEU A 54 0.19 2.15 -24.21
C LEU A 54 1.38 1.23 -23.96
N ASN A 55 1.53 0.80 -22.72
CA ASN A 55 2.51 -0.20 -22.31
C ASN A 55 1.77 -1.46 -21.87
N TYR A 56 2.23 -2.60 -22.31
CA TYR A 56 1.78 -3.89 -21.84
C TYR A 56 2.97 -4.73 -21.43
N HIS A 57 2.94 -5.23 -20.21
CA HIS A 57 4.00 -6.09 -19.66
C HIS A 57 3.39 -7.39 -19.20
N THR A 58 4.11 -8.47 -19.44
CA THR A 58 3.74 -9.81 -18.98
C THR A 58 4.99 -10.65 -18.73
N ASN A 59 4.85 -11.73 -17.96
CA ASN A 59 5.90 -12.72 -17.74
C ASN A 59 5.32 -14.15 -17.72
N HIS A 60 6.18 -15.12 -17.61
CA HIS A 60 5.82 -16.55 -17.63
C HIS A 60 5.07 -17.01 -16.37
N PHE A 61 5.01 -16.22 -15.29
CA PHE A 61 4.19 -16.49 -14.11
C PHE A 61 2.75 -15.99 -14.25
N GLY A 62 2.39 -15.39 -15.40
CA GLY A 62 1.05 -14.87 -15.64
C GLY A 62 0.83 -13.43 -15.16
N TRP A 63 1.89 -12.71 -14.79
CA TRP A 63 1.82 -11.29 -14.51
C TRP A 63 1.36 -10.53 -15.75
N GLN A 64 0.41 -9.62 -15.55
CA GLN A 64 -0.14 -8.75 -16.59
C GLN A 64 -0.25 -7.34 -16.08
N ASN A 65 0.31 -6.42 -16.84
CA ASN A 65 0.26 -5.00 -16.54
C ASN A 65 -0.12 -4.23 -17.80
N VAL A 66 -1.17 -3.43 -17.69
CA VAL A 66 -1.59 -2.48 -18.71
C VAL A 66 -1.44 -1.07 -18.16
N ASP A 67 -0.71 -0.23 -18.85
CA ASP A 67 -0.47 1.15 -18.50
C ASP A 67 -0.67 2.06 -19.71
N MET A 68 -1.71 2.89 -19.67
CA MET A 68 -2.11 3.74 -20.78
C MET A 68 -2.29 5.19 -20.32
N ASN A 69 -1.85 6.11 -21.16
CA ASN A 69 -2.16 7.52 -21.04
C ASN A 69 -2.54 8.10 -22.40
N VAL A 70 -3.59 8.90 -22.42
CA VAL A 70 -3.97 9.73 -23.56
C VAL A 70 -4.11 11.16 -23.13
N SER A 71 -3.69 12.08 -23.97
CA SER A 71 -3.81 13.52 -23.73
C SER A 71 -4.00 14.28 -25.05
N GLY A 72 -4.63 15.45 -24.99
CA GLY A 72 -4.88 16.27 -26.16
C GLY A 72 -5.53 17.61 -25.82
N GLY A 73 -5.82 18.39 -26.86
CA GLY A 73 -6.52 19.67 -26.78
C GLY A 73 -8.01 19.56 -27.13
N ILE A 74 -8.84 20.39 -26.49
CA ILE A 74 -10.24 20.60 -26.83
C ILE A 74 -10.38 22.10 -27.16
N GLY A 75 -10.39 22.42 -28.45
CA GLY A 75 -10.30 23.79 -28.90
C GLY A 75 -8.99 24.47 -28.48
N ASP A 76 -8.98 25.80 -28.40
CA ASP A 76 -7.75 26.56 -28.19
C ASP A 76 -7.24 26.62 -26.75
N ARG A 77 -8.11 26.38 -25.78
CA ARG A 77 -7.84 26.72 -24.37
C ARG A 77 -7.99 25.59 -23.39
N TRP A 78 -8.52 24.47 -23.81
CA TRP A 78 -8.72 23.33 -22.92
C TRP A 78 -7.82 22.16 -23.32
N LEU A 79 -7.22 21.55 -22.34
CA LEU A 79 -6.39 20.37 -22.50
C LEU A 79 -6.92 19.27 -21.58
N TYR A 80 -6.85 18.05 -22.03
CA TYR A 80 -7.25 16.89 -21.23
C TYR A 80 -6.12 15.86 -21.11
N THR A 81 -6.19 15.07 -20.07
CA THR A 81 -5.39 13.85 -19.90
C THR A 81 -6.24 12.78 -19.23
N ALA A 82 -6.05 11.56 -19.63
CA ALA A 82 -6.66 10.40 -18.99
C ALA A 82 -5.67 9.24 -18.96
N SER A 83 -5.64 8.49 -17.86
CA SER A 83 -4.75 7.34 -17.69
C SER A 83 -5.47 6.19 -17.03
N VAL A 84 -5.07 4.99 -17.41
CA VAL A 84 -5.50 3.72 -16.83
C VAL A 84 -4.26 2.90 -16.56
N TYR A 85 -4.10 2.47 -15.31
CA TYR A 85 -3.11 1.49 -14.93
C TYR A 85 -3.82 0.31 -14.29
N GLN A 86 -3.56 -0.88 -14.78
CA GLN A 86 -4.08 -2.13 -14.23
C GLN A 86 -2.95 -3.12 -14.09
N ASN A 87 -2.79 -3.65 -12.90
CA ASN A 87 -1.81 -4.66 -12.57
C ASN A 87 -2.52 -5.87 -12.00
N PHE A 88 -2.24 -7.02 -12.56
CA PHE A 88 -2.61 -8.33 -12.04
C PHE A 88 -1.37 -9.19 -11.97
N ASP A 89 -0.97 -9.57 -10.77
CA ASP A 89 0.16 -10.44 -10.52
C ASP A 89 -0.32 -11.65 -9.70
N PRO A 90 -0.37 -12.84 -10.28
CA PRO A 90 -0.71 -14.04 -9.53
C PRO A 90 0.41 -14.42 -8.54
N GLY A 91 1.64 -13.88 -8.73
CA GLY A 91 2.81 -14.25 -7.96
C GLY A 91 3.34 -15.65 -8.29
N SER A 92 4.53 -15.95 -7.84
CA SER A 92 5.16 -17.25 -8.03
C SER A 92 4.75 -18.30 -6.97
N PHE A 93 4.17 -17.85 -5.85
CA PHE A 93 3.87 -18.71 -4.68
C PHE A 93 2.46 -19.34 -4.70
N ALA A 94 1.63 -19.06 -5.66
CA ALA A 94 0.32 -19.68 -5.89
C ALA A 94 -0.52 -19.98 -4.63
N PRO A 95 -0.97 -18.97 -3.85
CA PRO A 95 -1.86 -19.20 -2.72
C PRO A 95 -3.19 -19.79 -3.22
N LYS A 96 -3.74 -20.80 -2.51
CA LYS A 96 -4.99 -21.44 -2.93
C LYS A 96 -6.24 -20.62 -2.61
N PHE A 97 -6.17 -19.70 -1.65
CA PHE A 97 -7.32 -18.90 -1.22
C PHE A 97 -7.55 -17.65 -2.06
N GLU A 98 -6.57 -17.23 -2.87
CA GLU A 98 -6.66 -16.12 -3.81
C GLU A 98 -5.90 -16.46 -5.10
N ASN A 99 -6.34 -15.86 -6.20
CA ASN A 99 -5.72 -16.06 -7.51
C ASN A 99 -4.74 -14.93 -7.89
N PHE A 100 -4.39 -14.08 -6.94
CA PHE A 100 -3.46 -12.98 -7.13
C PHE A 100 -2.59 -12.77 -5.90
N SER A 101 -1.42 -12.22 -6.12
CA SER A 101 -0.51 -11.66 -5.12
C SER A 101 -0.62 -10.13 -5.05
N ASP A 102 -0.83 -9.50 -6.20
CA ASP A 102 -1.10 -8.06 -6.32
C ASP A 102 -2.13 -7.80 -7.42
N ARG A 103 -3.18 -7.05 -7.06
CA ARG A 103 -4.16 -6.53 -8.00
C ARG A 103 -4.37 -5.05 -7.74
N THR A 104 -3.81 -4.22 -8.62
CA THR A 104 -3.84 -2.76 -8.48
C THR A 104 -4.50 -2.11 -9.69
N GLN A 105 -5.35 -1.13 -9.44
CA GLN A 105 -6.05 -0.33 -10.44
C GLN A 105 -5.87 1.14 -10.10
N LEU A 106 -5.38 1.93 -11.06
CA LEU A 106 -5.30 3.39 -10.95
C LEU A 106 -6.00 4.00 -12.16
N TYR A 107 -6.84 4.97 -11.90
CA TYR A 107 -7.51 5.77 -12.93
C TYR A 107 -7.22 7.23 -12.66
N HIS A 108 -6.89 7.96 -13.70
CA HIS A 108 -6.53 9.36 -13.62
C HIS A 108 -7.21 10.13 -14.73
N ALA A 109 -7.82 11.25 -14.40
CA ALA A 109 -8.43 12.16 -15.37
C ALA A 109 -8.09 13.60 -14.98
N GLY A 110 -7.68 14.39 -15.95
CA GLY A 110 -7.32 15.79 -15.74
C GLY A 110 -7.85 16.71 -16.84
N LEU A 111 -8.26 17.88 -16.43
CA LEU A 111 -8.68 18.97 -17.32
C LEU A 111 -7.89 20.24 -16.98
N THR A 112 -7.29 20.84 -17.98
CA THR A 112 -6.49 22.06 -17.84
C THR A 112 -7.08 23.16 -18.72
N ARG A 113 -7.30 24.32 -18.12
CA ARG A 113 -7.66 25.54 -18.84
C ARG A 113 -6.44 26.47 -18.96
N LEU A 114 -6.14 26.87 -20.19
CA LEU A 114 -5.14 27.89 -20.46
C LEU A 114 -5.78 29.27 -20.40
N PHE A 115 -5.14 30.20 -19.70
CA PHE A 115 -5.61 31.57 -19.65
C PHE A 115 -5.18 32.35 -20.91
N ASN A 116 -5.91 33.44 -21.19
CA ASN A 116 -5.61 34.32 -22.29
C ASN A 116 -4.15 34.82 -22.20
N ASN A 117 -3.48 34.91 -23.34
CA ASN A 117 -2.11 35.39 -23.46
C ASN A 117 -1.03 34.45 -22.93
N ASN A 118 -1.30 33.18 -22.78
CA ASN A 118 -0.36 32.15 -22.27
C ASN A 118 0.29 32.49 -20.91
N ARG A 119 -0.38 33.33 -20.11
CA ARG A 119 0.15 33.81 -18.82
C ARG A 119 -0.08 32.84 -17.66
N GLY A 120 -0.83 31.80 -17.87
CA GLY A 120 -1.07 30.84 -16.83
C GLY A 120 -2.05 29.76 -17.23
N LYS A 121 -2.23 28.84 -16.30
CA LYS A 121 -3.11 27.67 -16.43
C LYS A 121 -3.74 27.31 -15.09
N PHE A 122 -4.89 26.68 -15.17
CA PHE A 122 -5.57 26.05 -14.05
C PHE A 122 -5.91 24.61 -14.43
N SER A 123 -5.51 23.68 -13.59
CA SER A 123 -5.76 22.24 -13.82
C SER A 123 -6.50 21.65 -12.65
N VAL A 124 -7.46 20.78 -12.95
CA VAL A 124 -8.11 19.91 -11.98
C VAL A 124 -7.81 18.48 -12.39
N ILE A 125 -7.37 17.68 -11.44
CA ILE A 125 -6.97 16.30 -11.63
C ILE A 125 -7.72 15.45 -10.61
N TYR A 126 -8.40 14.43 -11.08
CA TYR A 126 -8.98 13.38 -10.24
C TYR A 126 -8.20 12.10 -10.41
N LYS A 127 -7.93 11.43 -9.29
CA LYS A 127 -7.28 10.13 -9.25
C LYS A 127 -8.06 9.17 -8.36
N PHE A 128 -8.30 8.00 -8.87
CA PHE A 128 -8.83 6.87 -8.13
C PHE A 128 -7.78 5.77 -8.07
N SER A 129 -7.58 5.20 -6.89
CA SER A 129 -6.73 4.03 -6.70
C SER A 129 -7.47 2.96 -5.92
N LYS A 130 -7.32 1.72 -6.37
CA LYS A 130 -7.74 0.52 -5.66
C LYS A 130 -6.64 -0.51 -5.79
N SER A 131 -6.15 -1.01 -4.68
CA SER A 131 -5.19 -2.10 -4.68
C SER A 131 -5.58 -3.16 -3.65
N ASN A 132 -5.23 -4.38 -3.96
CA ASN A 132 -5.29 -5.50 -3.04
C ASN A 132 -4.01 -6.31 -3.24
N ALA A 133 -3.15 -6.32 -2.22
CA ALA A 133 -1.85 -6.97 -2.28
C ALA A 133 -1.65 -7.85 -1.04
N LEU A 134 -1.46 -9.13 -1.27
CA LEU A 134 -1.26 -10.10 -0.19
C LEU A 134 0.10 -9.96 0.49
N GLY A 135 1.05 -9.29 -0.14
CA GLY A 135 2.42 -9.16 0.35
C GLY A 135 3.21 -10.47 0.27
N SER A 136 4.52 -10.34 0.15
CA SER A 136 5.42 -11.49 0.02
C SER A 136 5.50 -12.35 1.30
N MET A 137 5.26 -11.74 2.47
CA MET A 137 5.43 -12.42 3.76
C MET A 137 4.38 -13.50 4.04
N ILE A 138 3.22 -13.44 3.37
CA ILE A 138 2.16 -14.45 3.54
C ILE A 138 2.57 -15.78 2.91
N ASN A 139 3.36 -15.74 1.85
CA ASN A 139 3.64 -16.89 0.99
C ASN A 139 5.10 -17.36 1.02
N ALA A 140 6.01 -16.59 1.66
CA ALA A 140 7.42 -16.94 1.68
C ALA A 140 7.65 -18.24 2.47
N ALA A 141 8.11 -19.27 1.78
CA ALA A 141 8.51 -20.53 2.41
C ALA A 141 9.71 -20.30 3.34
N PRO A 142 9.71 -20.92 4.52
CA PRO A 142 10.86 -20.87 5.42
C PRO A 142 12.04 -21.65 4.83
N PHE A 143 13.24 -21.31 5.28
CA PHE A 143 14.48 -21.96 4.86
C PHE A 143 15.45 -22.09 6.03
N ILE A 144 16.44 -22.95 5.88
CA ILE A 144 17.51 -23.12 6.85
C ILE A 144 18.72 -22.30 6.38
N TYR A 145 19.18 -21.36 7.21
CA TYR A 145 20.42 -20.64 6.96
C TYR A 145 21.62 -21.48 7.39
N VAL A 146 22.61 -21.67 6.52
CA VAL A 146 23.72 -22.60 6.74
C VAL A 146 24.97 -21.91 7.29
N GLY A 147 25.01 -20.57 7.31
CA GLY A 147 26.08 -19.78 7.93
C GLY A 147 27.18 -19.29 6.98
N ASP A 148 27.18 -19.72 5.72
CA ASP A 148 28.18 -19.35 4.69
C ASP A 148 27.59 -18.40 3.60
N GLY A 149 26.43 -17.82 3.87
CA GLY A 149 25.68 -17.05 2.89
C GLY A 149 24.74 -17.90 2.04
N SER A 150 24.74 -19.22 2.21
CA SER A 150 23.82 -20.12 1.53
C SER A 150 22.62 -20.50 2.40
N VAL A 151 21.56 -21.00 1.74
CA VAL A 151 20.35 -21.49 2.39
C VAL A 151 20.01 -22.87 1.89
N LYS A 152 19.37 -23.67 2.75
CA LYS A 152 18.82 -24.99 2.40
C LYS A 152 17.29 -24.96 2.49
N GLU A 153 16.68 -25.70 1.59
CA GLU A 153 15.25 -25.95 1.65
C GLU A 153 14.89 -26.83 2.84
N ILE A 154 13.76 -26.52 3.47
CA ILE A 154 13.14 -27.45 4.43
C ILE A 154 12.48 -28.57 3.62
N PRO A 155 12.56 -29.84 4.04
CA PRO A 155 11.91 -30.94 3.34
C PRO A 155 10.42 -30.66 3.07
N GLY A 156 10.01 -30.82 1.82
CA GLY A 156 8.65 -30.54 1.39
C GLY A 156 8.40 -29.12 0.83
N PHE A 157 9.41 -28.23 0.91
CA PHE A 157 9.34 -26.92 0.30
C PHE A 157 10.23 -26.77 -0.93
N LYS A 158 9.78 -25.91 -1.85
CA LYS A 158 10.56 -25.39 -2.97
C LYS A 158 10.70 -23.90 -2.80
N LEU A 159 11.90 -23.40 -2.59
CA LEU A 159 12.15 -21.96 -2.45
C LEU A 159 11.68 -21.21 -3.70
N GLY A 160 10.98 -20.11 -3.46
CA GLY A 160 10.46 -19.22 -4.52
C GLY A 160 9.16 -19.68 -5.17
N THR A 161 8.64 -20.88 -4.88
CA THR A 161 7.40 -21.39 -5.49
C THR A 161 6.41 -22.00 -4.51
N SER A 162 6.87 -22.69 -3.45
CA SER A 162 5.96 -23.27 -2.45
C SER A 162 5.26 -22.21 -1.63
N SER A 163 3.95 -22.34 -1.47
CA SER A 163 3.14 -21.45 -0.65
C SER A 163 3.25 -21.82 0.82
N TYR A 164 3.46 -20.81 1.67
CA TYR A 164 3.47 -20.96 3.13
C TYR A 164 2.29 -20.26 3.79
N ALA A 165 1.18 -20.14 3.09
CA ALA A 165 -0.09 -19.64 3.62
C ALA A 165 -1.09 -20.79 3.78
N PRO A 166 -1.97 -20.76 4.80
CA PRO A 166 -3.02 -21.76 4.96
C PRO A 166 -3.88 -21.89 3.70
N GLU A 167 -4.23 -23.14 3.32
CA GLU A 167 -4.92 -23.42 2.05
C GLU A 167 -6.21 -22.62 1.88
N GLY A 168 -7.06 -22.57 2.89
CA GLY A 168 -8.33 -21.83 2.85
C GLY A 168 -8.20 -20.34 3.18
N GLY A 169 -7.03 -19.90 3.65
CA GLY A 169 -6.78 -18.51 4.09
C GLY A 169 -7.73 -18.00 5.16
N ARG A 170 -8.52 -18.87 5.79
CA ARG A 170 -9.52 -18.51 6.80
C ARG A 170 -8.93 -18.53 8.19
N PHE A 171 -9.38 -17.59 9.02
CA PHE A 171 -8.97 -17.48 10.41
C PHE A 171 -10.07 -16.83 11.26
N GLN A 172 -9.92 -16.92 12.57
CA GLN A 172 -10.75 -16.19 13.53
C GLN A 172 -9.90 -15.16 14.26
N TYR A 173 -10.47 -14.01 14.56
CA TYR A 173 -9.81 -12.93 15.28
C TYR A 173 -10.81 -12.21 16.18
N MET A 174 -10.32 -11.60 17.23
CA MET A 174 -11.13 -10.71 18.06
C MET A 174 -11.04 -9.30 17.50
N ASP A 175 -12.16 -8.73 17.10
CA ASP A 175 -12.21 -7.35 16.65
C ASP A 175 -12.15 -6.41 17.86
N VAL A 176 -11.12 -5.59 17.90
CA VAL A 176 -10.89 -4.65 19.01
C VAL A 176 -11.93 -3.55 19.10
N THR A 177 -12.71 -3.31 18.05
CA THR A 177 -13.72 -2.24 18.03
C THR A 177 -15.00 -2.61 18.77
N ASP A 178 -15.33 -3.90 18.84
CA ASP A 178 -16.56 -4.39 19.51
C ASP A 178 -16.32 -5.57 20.45
N GLY A 179 -15.08 -6.05 20.56
CA GLY A 179 -14.70 -7.17 21.43
C GLY A 179 -15.25 -8.51 21.01
N LYS A 180 -15.75 -8.67 19.78
CA LYS A 180 -16.36 -9.90 19.31
C LYS A 180 -15.42 -10.73 18.45
N MET A 181 -15.54 -12.04 18.56
CA MET A 181 -14.89 -12.96 17.64
C MET A 181 -15.51 -12.87 16.25
N LYS A 182 -14.69 -12.66 15.25
CA LYS A 182 -15.07 -12.60 13.83
C LYS A 182 -14.25 -13.59 13.04
N SER A 183 -14.78 -14.02 11.89
CA SER A 183 -14.09 -14.84 10.92
C SER A 183 -13.80 -14.01 9.68
N GLY A 184 -12.65 -14.25 9.07
CA GLY A 184 -12.25 -13.58 7.84
C GLY A 184 -11.31 -14.43 7.00
N ARG A 185 -10.98 -13.93 5.82
CA ARG A 185 -9.93 -14.47 4.93
C ARG A 185 -8.83 -13.42 4.79
N PHE A 186 -7.59 -13.85 4.63
CA PHE A 186 -6.45 -12.93 4.49
C PHE A 186 -6.66 -11.90 3.37
N GLY A 187 -7.18 -12.32 2.22
CA GLY A 187 -7.45 -11.43 1.10
C GLY A 187 -8.48 -10.32 1.36
N ASP A 188 -9.36 -10.50 2.35
CA ASP A 188 -10.39 -9.50 2.69
C ASP A 188 -9.80 -8.28 3.42
N PHE A 189 -8.59 -8.42 3.99
CA PHE A 189 -7.97 -7.41 4.86
C PHE A 189 -6.76 -6.70 4.22
N THR A 190 -6.54 -6.87 2.93
CA THR A 190 -5.40 -6.28 2.22
C THR A 190 -5.80 -5.18 1.24
N GLY A 191 -7.07 -4.75 1.30
CA GLY A 191 -7.65 -3.78 0.39
C GLY A 191 -7.29 -2.34 0.74
N ASN A 192 -6.87 -1.57 -0.29
CA ASN A 192 -6.68 -0.13 -0.21
C ASN A 192 -7.53 0.54 -1.29
N LYS A 193 -8.21 1.62 -0.92
CA LYS A 193 -9.02 2.41 -1.84
C LYS A 193 -8.87 3.89 -1.50
N ALA A 194 -8.57 4.70 -2.50
CA ALA A 194 -8.42 6.14 -2.30
C ALA A 194 -8.98 6.95 -3.48
N HIS A 195 -9.50 8.10 -3.17
CA HIS A 195 -9.92 9.14 -4.09
C HIS A 195 -9.10 10.40 -3.82
N GLU A 196 -8.52 10.97 -4.84
CA GLU A 196 -7.71 12.18 -4.75
C GLU A 196 -8.20 13.21 -5.77
N VAL A 197 -8.33 14.45 -5.35
CA VAL A 197 -8.55 15.60 -6.22
C VAL A 197 -7.40 16.56 -6.01
N ALA A 198 -6.75 16.97 -7.08
CA ALA A 198 -5.73 17.99 -7.08
C ALA A 198 -6.12 19.17 -7.95
N MET A 199 -5.83 20.38 -7.50
CA MET A 199 -6.00 21.63 -8.21
C MET A 199 -4.65 22.31 -8.31
N LEU A 200 -4.25 22.64 -9.53
CA LEU A 200 -2.97 23.27 -9.81
C LEU A 200 -3.24 24.59 -10.53
N PHE A 201 -2.74 25.68 -9.98
CA PHE A 201 -2.84 27.01 -10.56
C PHE A 201 -1.45 27.59 -10.72
N ASP A 202 -1.19 28.18 -11.88
CA ASP A 202 0.02 28.91 -12.19
C ASP A 202 -0.34 30.12 -13.02
N TYR A 203 0.05 31.31 -12.54
CA TYR A 203 -0.26 32.55 -13.25
C TYR A 203 0.84 33.60 -13.08
N THR A 204 1.27 34.17 -14.19
CA THR A 204 2.23 35.27 -14.23
C THR A 204 1.51 36.57 -14.53
N PHE A 205 1.49 37.48 -13.58
CA PHE A 205 0.92 38.82 -13.71
C PHE A 205 1.74 39.73 -14.66
N ARG A 206 1.17 40.85 -15.08
CA ARG A 206 1.84 41.79 -15.98
C ARG A 206 3.14 42.38 -15.41
N ASN A 207 3.26 42.48 -14.10
CA ASN A 207 4.43 42.96 -13.37
C ASN A 207 5.48 41.90 -13.09
N ASN A 208 5.41 40.77 -13.81
CA ASN A 208 6.27 39.58 -13.64
C ASN A 208 6.22 38.93 -12.26
N LEU A 209 5.18 39.20 -11.47
CA LEU A 209 4.88 38.42 -10.28
C LEU A 209 4.28 37.08 -10.73
N ASN A 210 4.87 35.97 -10.38
CA ASN A 210 4.32 34.65 -10.59
C ASN A 210 3.65 34.14 -9.30
N TRP A 211 2.44 33.63 -9.42
CA TRP A 211 1.71 32.97 -8.36
C TRP A 211 1.40 31.54 -8.73
N THR A 212 1.87 30.60 -7.89
CA THR A 212 1.52 29.19 -7.97
C THR A 212 0.70 28.80 -6.74
N LEU A 213 -0.36 28.00 -6.97
CA LEU A 213 -1.20 27.44 -5.94
C LEU A 213 -1.44 25.97 -6.26
N ASN A 214 -1.13 25.09 -5.32
CA ASN A 214 -1.42 23.67 -5.41
C ASN A 214 -2.26 23.26 -4.21
N ALA A 215 -3.43 22.73 -4.47
CA ALA A 215 -4.30 22.17 -3.46
C ALA A 215 -4.57 20.70 -3.79
N LYS A 216 -4.50 19.84 -2.79
CA LYS A 216 -4.76 18.41 -2.93
C LYS A 216 -5.63 17.92 -1.78
N PHE A 217 -6.64 17.15 -2.08
CA PHE A 217 -7.46 16.47 -1.10
C PHE A 217 -7.51 14.97 -1.44
N MET A 218 -7.27 14.13 -0.43
CA MET A 218 -7.37 12.68 -0.53
C MET A 218 -8.31 12.13 0.54
N ASN A 219 -9.17 11.22 0.15
CA ASN A 219 -9.97 10.40 1.05
C ASN A 219 -9.74 8.93 0.73
N ALA A 220 -9.17 8.20 1.68
CA ALA A 220 -8.96 6.75 1.61
C ALA A 220 -9.86 6.07 2.65
N PRO A 221 -11.06 5.63 2.27
CA PRO A 221 -11.99 4.95 3.17
C PRO A 221 -11.52 3.55 3.57
N GLU A 222 -10.58 2.99 2.82
CA GLU A 222 -9.98 1.69 3.07
C GLU A 222 -8.46 1.82 2.91
N ALA A 223 -7.74 1.56 3.98
CA ALA A 223 -6.29 1.51 4.03
C ALA A 223 -5.88 0.35 4.95
N ASN A 224 -6.11 -0.88 4.47
CA ASN A 224 -5.95 -2.09 5.24
C ASN A 224 -4.74 -2.87 4.77
N TYR A 225 -4.08 -3.55 5.70
CA TYR A 225 -3.03 -4.50 5.37
C TYR A 225 -2.91 -5.57 6.46
N VAL A 226 -2.25 -6.68 6.11
CA VAL A 226 -1.97 -7.79 7.00
C VAL A 226 -0.46 -7.93 7.12
N ASP A 227 0.03 -7.98 8.35
CA ASP A 227 1.41 -8.32 8.66
C ASP A 227 1.48 -9.70 9.31
N PHE A 228 2.58 -10.41 9.05
CA PHE A 228 2.89 -11.70 9.66
C PHE A 228 4.23 -11.64 10.35
N GLY A 229 4.29 -12.21 11.54
CA GLY A 229 5.53 -12.56 12.22
C GLY A 229 5.55 -14.05 12.52
N GLY A 230 6.72 -14.67 12.38
CA GLY A 230 6.96 -16.04 12.81
C GLY A 230 7.90 -16.08 14.01
N SER A 231 7.79 -17.14 14.81
CA SER A 231 8.79 -17.53 15.81
C SER A 231 9.78 -18.51 15.20
N ASN A 232 10.71 -18.98 16.03
CA ASN A 232 11.61 -20.04 15.59
C ASN A 232 10.81 -21.33 15.28
N ILE A 233 11.23 -22.01 14.22
CA ILE A 233 10.75 -23.35 13.90
C ILE A 233 11.31 -24.31 14.93
N SER A 234 10.44 -25.18 15.46
CA SER A 234 10.78 -26.21 16.41
C SER A 234 10.10 -27.54 16.05
N GLU A 235 10.59 -28.63 16.61
CA GLU A 235 9.96 -29.93 16.47
C GLU A 235 8.95 -30.13 17.61
N ALA A 236 7.71 -30.42 17.23
CA ALA A 236 6.66 -30.73 18.20
C ALA A 236 6.75 -32.22 18.64
N THR A 237 6.51 -32.43 19.91
CA THR A 237 6.45 -33.75 20.53
C THR A 237 5.02 -34.07 20.95
N ALA A 238 4.74 -35.32 21.23
CA ALA A 238 3.42 -35.77 21.70
C ALA A 238 2.98 -35.07 23.00
N THR A 239 3.93 -34.62 23.83
CA THR A 239 3.67 -33.93 25.10
C THR A 239 3.27 -32.46 24.92
N ASP A 240 3.47 -31.87 23.73
CA ASP A 240 3.09 -30.46 23.44
C ASP A 240 1.58 -30.29 23.32
N GLY A 241 0.83 -31.38 23.24
CA GLY A 241 -0.63 -31.36 23.16
C GLY A 241 -1.18 -30.70 21.90
N LEU A 242 -0.39 -30.69 20.82
CA LEU A 242 -0.79 -30.16 19.53
C LEU A 242 -1.43 -31.25 18.65
N PHE A 243 -2.49 -30.95 17.95
CA PHE A 243 -3.15 -31.88 17.03
C PHE A 243 -3.85 -31.16 15.88
N LEU A 244 -3.99 -31.89 14.78
CA LEU A 244 -4.79 -31.41 13.63
C LEU A 244 -6.28 -31.47 13.96
N ASP A 245 -7.08 -30.65 13.27
CA ASP A 245 -8.53 -30.79 13.29
C ASP A 245 -8.89 -32.26 12.96
N ASP A 246 -9.88 -32.79 13.63
CA ASP A 246 -10.39 -34.15 13.47
C ASP A 246 -9.39 -35.27 13.82
N SER A 247 -8.17 -34.95 14.25
CA SER A 247 -7.21 -35.96 14.74
C SER A 247 -7.31 -36.13 16.24
N LYS A 248 -7.27 -37.39 16.70
CA LYS A 248 -7.12 -37.75 18.12
C LYS A 248 -5.65 -37.91 18.50
N GLU A 249 -4.78 -38.05 17.53
CA GLU A 249 -3.35 -38.26 17.73
C GLU A 249 -2.62 -36.94 17.83
N ALA A 250 -1.63 -36.87 18.71
CA ALA A 250 -0.78 -35.71 18.84
C ALA A 250 0.04 -35.51 17.56
N TYR A 251 0.12 -34.26 17.12
CA TYR A 251 0.98 -33.90 16.01
C TYR A 251 2.45 -33.92 16.45
N THR A 252 3.28 -34.63 15.71
CA THR A 252 4.73 -34.64 15.84
C THR A 252 5.34 -34.22 14.50
N GLY A 253 6.20 -33.21 14.52
CA GLY A 253 6.84 -32.67 13.34
C GLY A 253 7.17 -31.19 13.50
N LEU A 254 7.64 -30.56 12.43
CA LEU A 254 8.04 -29.16 12.50
C LEU A 254 6.82 -28.25 12.64
N VAL A 255 6.90 -27.33 13.60
CA VAL A 255 5.88 -26.32 13.88
C VAL A 255 6.51 -24.94 13.97
N GLU A 256 5.71 -23.92 13.67
CA GLU A 256 6.06 -22.53 13.86
C GLU A 256 4.91 -21.81 14.58
N GLY A 257 5.25 -21.05 15.63
CA GLY A 257 4.33 -20.09 16.21
C GLY A 257 4.27 -18.86 15.32
N ARG A 258 3.09 -18.47 14.90
CA ARG A 258 2.88 -17.32 14.00
C ARG A 258 2.00 -16.29 14.67
N ARG A 259 2.31 -15.02 14.43
CA ARG A 259 1.51 -13.89 14.84
C ARG A 259 1.05 -13.15 13.58
N THR A 260 -0.24 -12.89 13.53
CA THR A 260 -0.87 -12.13 12.46
C THR A 260 -1.41 -10.83 13.03
N TRP A 261 -1.14 -9.72 12.34
CA TRP A 261 -1.71 -8.42 12.65
C TRP A 261 -2.58 -7.98 11.49
N LEU A 262 -3.81 -7.62 11.82
CA LEU A 262 -4.76 -7.02 10.91
C LEU A 262 -4.81 -5.53 11.18
N HIS A 263 -4.51 -4.74 10.19
CA HIS A 263 -4.47 -3.29 10.28
C HIS A 263 -5.60 -2.69 9.46
N PHE A 264 -6.40 -1.86 10.10
CA PHE A 264 -7.53 -1.18 9.48
C PHE A 264 -7.31 0.33 9.59
N GLY A 265 -7.39 1.02 8.47
CA GLY A 265 -7.17 2.45 8.42
C GLY A 265 -8.18 3.17 7.54
N LYS A 266 -8.49 4.41 7.92
CA LYS A 266 -9.17 5.40 7.08
C LYS A 266 -8.36 6.68 7.11
N VAL A 267 -8.02 7.22 5.95
CA VAL A 267 -7.14 8.38 5.84
C VAL A 267 -7.87 9.51 5.14
N LYS A 268 -7.79 10.71 5.69
CA LYS A 268 -8.11 11.97 5.02
C LYS A 268 -6.89 12.86 5.06
N ASN A 269 -6.55 13.42 3.91
CA ASN A 269 -5.39 14.27 3.77
C ASN A 269 -5.75 15.48 2.91
N ALA A 270 -5.36 16.67 3.36
CA ALA A 270 -5.45 17.89 2.57
C ALA A 270 -4.10 18.62 2.61
N LEU A 271 -3.64 19.04 1.46
CA LEU A 271 -2.41 19.82 1.30
C LEU A 271 -2.74 21.09 0.51
N LEU A 272 -2.23 22.21 1.00
CA LEU A 272 -2.27 23.48 0.30
C LEU A 272 -0.87 24.07 0.28
N THR A 273 -0.35 24.36 -0.91
CA THR A 273 0.89 25.14 -1.08
C THR A 273 0.61 26.34 -1.97
N SER A 274 1.08 27.51 -1.55
CA SER A 274 0.98 28.74 -2.32
C SER A 274 2.32 29.43 -2.33
N GLU A 275 2.78 29.86 -3.50
CA GLU A 275 4.06 30.54 -3.63
C GLU A 275 3.93 31.75 -4.56
N LEU A 276 4.46 32.88 -4.11
CA LEU A 276 4.64 34.09 -4.90
C LEU A 276 6.13 34.25 -5.20
N LYS A 277 6.47 34.39 -6.48
CA LYS A 277 7.84 34.58 -6.97
C LYS A 277 7.94 35.89 -7.75
N LYS A 278 8.98 36.67 -7.47
CA LYS A 278 9.27 37.88 -8.23
C LYS A 278 10.75 38.16 -8.31
N LYS A 279 11.26 38.40 -9.49
CA LYS A 279 12.62 38.91 -9.71
C LYS A 279 12.60 40.45 -9.73
N VAL A 280 13.41 41.04 -8.86
CA VAL A 280 13.59 42.52 -8.79
C VAL A 280 15.08 42.81 -8.86
N GLY A 281 15.54 43.31 -10.00
CA GLY A 281 16.96 43.49 -10.26
C GLY A 281 17.71 42.15 -10.23
N ASN A 282 18.71 42.05 -9.35
CA ASN A 282 19.49 40.82 -9.13
C ASN A 282 18.93 39.94 -8.00
N HIS A 283 17.77 40.28 -7.42
CA HIS A 283 17.17 39.56 -6.30
C HIS A 283 16.02 38.69 -6.77
N ASP A 284 16.04 37.41 -6.43
CA ASP A 284 14.93 36.49 -6.57
C ASP A 284 14.19 36.36 -5.23
N MET A 285 12.98 36.93 -5.18
CA MET A 285 12.16 36.98 -3.97
C MET A 285 11.09 35.89 -4.06
N ARG A 286 10.93 35.13 -2.97
CA ARG A 286 9.90 34.09 -2.83
C ARG A 286 9.20 34.22 -1.48
N LEU A 287 7.87 34.11 -1.53
CA LEU A 287 7.01 34.02 -0.36
C LEU A 287 6.15 32.80 -0.52
N GLY A 288 6.23 31.87 0.43
CA GLY A 288 5.51 30.59 0.38
C GLY A 288 4.63 30.38 1.63
N LEU A 289 3.50 29.74 1.42
CA LEU A 289 2.62 29.17 2.44
C LEU A 289 2.47 27.69 2.16
N ASN A 290 2.58 26.86 3.21
CA ASN A 290 2.37 25.43 3.15
C ASN A 290 1.52 25.00 4.34
N GLU A 291 0.35 24.42 4.05
CA GLU A 291 -0.58 23.91 5.05
C GLU A 291 -0.86 22.44 4.77
N TRP A 292 -0.81 21.64 5.80
CA TRP A 292 -1.07 20.21 5.71
C TRP A 292 -2.00 19.75 6.83
N TYR A 293 -3.11 19.17 6.42
CA TYR A 293 -4.06 18.50 7.30
C TYR A 293 -4.00 17.00 7.04
N TYR A 294 -3.87 16.21 8.10
CA TYR A 294 -3.85 14.76 8.07
C TYR A 294 -4.73 14.20 9.17
N HIS A 295 -5.63 13.30 8.81
CA HIS A 295 -6.47 12.59 9.75
C HIS A 295 -6.41 11.09 9.47
N LEU A 296 -6.09 10.30 10.49
CA LEU A 296 -6.01 8.85 10.44
C LEU A 296 -6.90 8.25 11.52
N ASP A 297 -7.93 7.50 11.13
CA ASP A 297 -8.60 6.54 11.99
C ASP A 297 -7.93 5.18 11.79
N TYR A 298 -7.31 4.64 12.84
CA TYR A 298 -6.55 3.40 12.75
C TYR A 298 -6.83 2.51 13.95
N HIS A 299 -6.97 1.22 13.69
CA HIS A 299 -6.92 0.18 14.71
C HIS A 299 -6.28 -1.08 14.17
N SER A 300 -5.76 -1.91 15.06
CA SER A 300 -5.23 -3.21 14.71
C SER A 300 -5.74 -4.31 15.65
N SER A 301 -5.93 -5.48 15.07
CA SER A 301 -6.24 -6.70 15.82
C SER A 301 -5.12 -7.69 15.57
N SER A 302 -4.66 -8.38 16.60
CA SER A 302 -3.64 -9.43 16.43
C SER A 302 -4.12 -10.75 17.03
N PHE A 303 -3.64 -11.82 16.44
CA PHE A 303 -3.84 -13.16 16.99
C PHE A 303 -2.61 -14.02 16.73
N GLN A 304 -2.41 -15.00 17.64
CA GLN A 304 -1.34 -15.98 17.50
C GLN A 304 -1.93 -17.36 17.23
N TRP A 305 -1.20 -18.14 16.46
CA TRP A 305 -1.54 -19.50 16.12
C TRP A 305 -0.28 -20.33 15.94
N ILE A 306 -0.39 -21.63 16.05
CA ILE A 306 0.69 -22.58 15.77
C ILE A 306 0.31 -23.29 14.48
N GLY A 307 1.22 -23.35 13.53
CA GLY A 307 1.02 -24.02 12.25
C GLY A 307 2.05 -25.09 11.99
N THR A 308 1.69 -26.05 11.15
CA THR A 308 2.64 -27.01 10.60
C THR A 308 3.63 -26.30 9.69
N VAL A 309 4.89 -26.75 9.66
CA VAL A 309 5.89 -26.28 8.69
C VAL A 309 5.82 -27.18 7.47
N THR A 310 4.79 -26.96 6.67
CA THR A 310 4.49 -27.69 5.44
C THR A 310 4.00 -26.73 4.37
N GLU A 311 4.06 -27.11 3.11
CA GLU A 311 3.33 -26.39 2.07
C GLU A 311 1.84 -26.35 2.43
N TYR A 312 1.21 -25.17 2.35
CA TYR A 312 -0.13 -24.91 2.87
C TYR A 312 -0.29 -25.31 4.36
N PRO A 313 0.38 -24.60 5.26
CA PRO A 313 0.39 -24.95 6.68
C PRO A 313 -1.02 -25.03 7.25
N GLN A 314 -1.22 -26.06 8.09
CA GLN A 314 -2.46 -26.26 8.81
C GLN A 314 -2.34 -25.65 10.21
N ILE A 315 -3.41 -25.02 10.66
CA ILE A 315 -3.48 -24.47 12.02
C ILE A 315 -3.73 -25.64 12.98
N LEU A 316 -2.86 -25.76 13.98
CA LEU A 316 -2.94 -26.81 15.00
C LEU A 316 -3.81 -26.36 16.17
N ASN A 317 -4.64 -27.26 16.64
CA ASN A 317 -5.31 -27.11 17.92
C ASN A 317 -4.32 -27.42 19.07
N ARG A 318 -4.52 -26.77 20.20
CA ARG A 318 -3.84 -27.10 21.43
C ARG A 318 -4.86 -27.62 22.46
N ARG A 319 -4.54 -28.71 23.13
CA ARG A 319 -5.31 -29.17 24.27
C ARG A 319 -4.79 -28.45 25.50
N GLU A 320 -5.66 -27.71 26.14
CA GLU A 320 -5.36 -27.00 27.38
C GLU A 320 -5.44 -27.95 28.58
N ALA A 321 -4.89 -27.55 29.75
CA ALA A 321 -4.87 -28.36 30.93
C ALA A 321 -6.27 -28.75 31.47
N ASP A 322 -7.28 -27.98 31.16
CA ASP A 322 -8.69 -28.23 31.48
C ASP A 322 -9.40 -29.18 30.49
N GLY A 323 -8.66 -29.65 29.47
CA GLY A 323 -9.18 -30.52 28.41
C GLY A 323 -9.88 -29.79 27.28
N SER A 324 -10.03 -28.48 27.36
CA SER A 324 -10.55 -27.66 26.25
C SER A 324 -9.56 -27.62 25.09
N THR A 325 -10.06 -27.30 23.91
CA THR A 325 -9.24 -27.16 22.69
C THR A 325 -9.20 -25.73 22.23
N ASN A 326 -8.01 -25.25 21.88
CA ASN A 326 -7.80 -23.88 21.39
C ASN A 326 -6.94 -23.87 20.13
N LYS A 327 -7.46 -23.32 19.03
CA LYS A 327 -6.70 -23.07 17.80
C LYS A 327 -5.84 -21.82 17.88
N PHE A 328 -6.30 -20.86 18.64
CA PHE A 328 -5.68 -19.54 18.69
C PHE A 328 -5.35 -19.25 20.14
N ARG A 329 -4.08 -19.14 20.47
CA ARG A 329 -3.71 -18.44 21.69
C ARG A 329 -4.12 -17.00 21.52
N GLY A 330 -5.28 -16.66 22.05
CA GLY A 330 -5.65 -15.29 22.22
C GLY A 330 -4.62 -14.65 23.14
N PHE A 331 -3.68 -13.93 22.61
CA PHE A 331 -3.06 -12.89 23.40
C PHE A 331 -4.11 -11.81 23.56
N ASN A 332 -4.56 -11.66 24.78
CA ASN A 332 -5.29 -10.48 25.24
C ASN A 332 -4.37 -9.24 25.30
N GLU A 333 -3.32 -9.20 24.52
CA GLU A 333 -2.68 -7.95 24.13
C GLU A 333 -3.54 -7.31 23.05
N LEU A 334 -4.74 -7.03 23.43
CA LEU A 334 -5.50 -5.93 22.90
C LEU A 334 -4.76 -4.68 23.35
N SER A 335 -3.72 -4.31 22.65
CA SER A 335 -3.30 -2.93 22.56
C SER A 335 -4.23 -2.32 21.52
N PRO A 336 -5.35 -1.70 21.93
CA PRO A 336 -6.11 -0.88 21.03
C PRO A 336 -5.25 0.36 20.78
N GLU A 337 -4.31 0.28 19.86
CA GLU A 337 -3.69 1.48 19.30
C GLU A 337 -4.75 2.19 18.48
N TYR A 338 -5.65 2.82 19.18
CA TYR A 338 -6.56 3.79 18.61
C TYR A 338 -5.80 5.10 18.53
N THR A 339 -5.12 5.31 17.43
CA THR A 339 -4.38 6.56 17.22
C THR A 339 -5.21 7.48 16.35
N LYS A 340 -5.76 8.53 16.95
CA LYS A 340 -6.17 9.73 16.20
C LYS A 340 -4.97 10.67 16.21
N GLY A 341 -4.29 10.81 15.08
CA GLY A 341 -3.25 11.80 14.90
C GLY A 341 -3.80 13.03 14.17
N TYR A 342 -3.60 14.20 14.76
CA TYR A 342 -3.71 15.48 14.07
C TYR A 342 -2.29 16.04 14.00
N GLU A 343 -1.74 16.24 12.81
CA GLU A 343 -0.54 17.02 12.55
C GLU A 343 -0.89 18.20 11.64
#